data_a79333307a8839605c4132bb7de8d0f0
#
_entry.id   a79333307a8839605c4132bb7de8d0f0
#
_cell.length_a   1.000
_cell.length_b   1.000
_cell.length_c   1.000
_cell.angle_alpha   90.00
_cell.angle_beta   90.00
_cell.angle_gamma   90.00
#
_symmetry.space_group_name_H-M   'P 1'
#
loop_
_entity.id
_entity.type
_entity.pdbx_description
1 polymer ?
#
loop_
_entity_poly.entity_id
_entity_poly.type
_entity_poly.pdbx_seq_one_letter_code
_entity_poly.pdbx_strand_id
1 'polypeptide(L)'
;NYGSEVILYQTDNIALNILFTSLFTVFIFKMKKHCDFFAKVNLKYMHIGLAAFVMIVGLVWIFSVTSVPAADSYNIYETASQAAKGNYSSFHNNSGFYNSDFYSGYSYYNFYPFQLGFVFISEIFYRIFGTDSTMPIQVFNVMCTAAAYIGIVNITRLLFKKRSVEFITILL
;
A
#
# COMPACT_ATOMS: atom_id res chain seq x y z
N ASN A 1 14.63 20.17 -13.63
CA ASN A 1 13.84 21.06 -12.77
C ASN A 1 12.70 20.24 -12.18
N TYR A 2 12.97 19.51 -11.12
CA TYR A 2 11.92 19.01 -10.25
C TYR A 2 11.43 20.22 -9.46
N GLY A 3 10.28 20.74 -9.87
CA GLY A 3 9.63 21.84 -9.18
C GLY A 3 9.46 21.46 -7.71
N SER A 4 9.73 22.40 -6.82
CA SER A 4 9.40 22.31 -5.42
C SER A 4 8.01 21.69 -5.29
N GLU A 5 7.86 20.64 -4.48
CA GLU A 5 6.55 20.13 -4.11
C GLU A 5 5.77 21.27 -3.49
N VAL A 6 4.88 21.86 -4.25
CA VAL A 6 3.95 22.87 -3.74
C VAL A 6 2.86 22.11 -3.02
N ILE A 7 2.96 22.04 -1.70
CA ILE A 7 1.87 21.53 -0.89
C ILE A 7 0.72 22.53 -1.00
N LEU A 8 -0.20 22.26 -1.90
CA LEU A 8 -1.46 23.00 -1.98
C LEU A 8 -2.34 22.53 -0.82
N TYR A 9 -2.37 23.31 0.25
CA TYR A 9 -3.36 23.13 1.31
C TYR A 9 -4.73 23.42 0.73
N GLN A 10 -5.45 22.38 0.35
CA GLN A 10 -6.86 22.51 0.00
C GLN A 10 -7.63 22.54 1.32
N THR A 11 -8.37 23.62 1.57
CA THR A 11 -9.22 23.70 2.76
C THR A 11 -10.30 22.62 2.65
N ASP A 12 -10.28 21.67 3.58
CA ASP A 12 -11.30 20.65 3.67
C ASP A 12 -12.68 21.27 3.87
N ASN A 13 -13.66 20.79 3.12
CA ASN A 13 -15.03 21.19 3.33
C ASN A 13 -15.58 20.48 4.57
N ILE A 14 -15.52 21.14 5.72
CA ILE A 14 -15.94 20.60 7.02
C ILE A 14 -17.38 20.07 6.97
N ALA A 15 -18.29 20.78 6.28
CA ALA A 15 -19.69 20.35 6.14
C ALA A 15 -19.80 19.02 5.38
N LEU A 16 -19.01 18.85 4.32
CA LEU A 16 -18.97 17.63 3.53
C LEU A 16 -18.40 16.47 4.35
N ASN A 17 -17.34 16.70 5.12
CA ASN A 17 -16.73 15.71 6.01
C ASN A 17 -17.70 15.26 7.10
N ILE A 18 -18.42 16.19 7.73
CA ILE A 18 -19.47 15.86 8.72
C ILE A 18 -20.59 15.04 8.06
N LEU A 19 -21.04 15.42 6.86
CA LEU A 19 -22.07 14.69 6.13
C LEU A 19 -21.62 13.25 5.83
N PHE A 20 -20.45 13.07 5.24
CA PHE A 20 -19.92 11.73 4.93
C PHE A 20 -19.71 10.89 6.18
N THR A 21 -19.14 11.45 7.25
CA THR A 21 -18.95 10.75 8.52
C THR A 21 -20.29 10.33 9.13
N SER A 22 -21.31 11.21 9.08
CA SER A 22 -22.65 10.91 9.57
C SER A 22 -23.33 9.81 8.75
N LEU A 23 -23.26 9.88 7.41
CA LEU A 23 -23.81 8.85 6.52
C LEU A 23 -23.12 7.51 6.74
N PHE A 24 -21.79 7.51 6.88
CA PHE A 24 -21.01 6.31 7.15
C PHE A 24 -21.38 5.70 8.51
N THR A 25 -21.53 6.53 9.54
CA THR A 25 -21.96 6.11 10.87
C THR A 25 -23.35 5.45 10.82
N VAL A 26 -24.32 6.09 10.14
CA VAL A 26 -25.68 5.53 9.95
C VAL A 26 -25.61 4.21 9.18
N PHE A 27 -24.76 4.12 8.15
CA PHE A 27 -24.54 2.89 7.39
C PHE A 27 -24.05 1.75 8.30
N ILE A 28 -23.03 2.00 9.14
CA ILE A 28 -22.50 1.02 10.10
C ILE A 28 -23.58 0.56 11.09
N PHE A 29 -24.40 1.49 11.63
CA PHE A 29 -25.48 1.14 12.54
C PHE A 29 -26.55 0.29 11.85
N LYS A 30 -26.92 0.60 10.60
CA LYS A 30 -27.85 -0.22 9.82
C LYS A 30 -27.27 -1.61 9.51
N MET A 31 -26.00 -1.67 9.14
CA MET A 31 -25.32 -2.93 8.88
C MET A 31 -25.26 -3.82 10.12
N LYS A 32 -25.09 -3.25 11.32
CA LYS A 32 -25.13 -4.00 12.59
C LYS A 32 -26.43 -4.81 12.73
N LYS A 33 -27.57 -4.29 12.28
CA LYS A 33 -28.86 -5.00 12.31
C LYS A 33 -28.88 -6.24 11.39
N HIS A 34 -28.06 -6.26 10.33
CA HIS A 34 -27.93 -7.38 9.41
C HIS A 34 -26.77 -8.32 9.76
N CYS A 35 -25.95 -7.97 10.76
CA CYS A 35 -24.77 -8.76 11.16
C CYS A 35 -25.15 -10.18 11.62
N ASP A 36 -26.36 -10.39 12.17
CA ASP A 36 -26.82 -11.71 12.59
C ASP A 36 -27.01 -12.67 11.41
N PHE A 37 -27.38 -12.17 10.24
CA PHE A 37 -27.43 -12.97 9.01
C PHE A 37 -26.03 -13.43 8.61
N PHE A 38 -25.05 -12.53 8.61
CA PHE A 38 -23.66 -12.83 8.24
C PHE A 38 -22.91 -13.61 9.33
N ALA A 39 -23.36 -13.55 10.59
CA ALA A 39 -22.84 -14.38 11.67
C ALA A 39 -23.00 -15.90 11.40
N LYS A 40 -23.92 -16.28 10.50
CA LYS A 40 -24.13 -17.67 10.06
C LYS A 40 -23.17 -18.10 8.97
N VAL A 41 -22.52 -17.16 8.27
CA VAL A 41 -21.57 -17.47 7.19
C VAL A 41 -20.29 -18.05 7.80
N ASN A 42 -19.78 -19.12 7.21
CA ASN A 42 -18.52 -19.71 7.65
C ASN A 42 -17.35 -18.73 7.45
N LEU A 43 -16.54 -18.54 8.48
CA LEU A 43 -15.41 -17.62 8.47
C LEU A 43 -14.44 -17.88 7.29
N LYS A 44 -14.26 -19.14 6.90
CA LYS A 44 -13.43 -19.52 5.75
C LYS A 44 -13.91 -18.83 4.46
N TYR A 45 -15.22 -18.84 4.21
CA TYR A 45 -15.77 -18.18 3.01
C TYR A 45 -15.67 -16.66 3.10
N MET A 46 -15.78 -16.08 4.30
CA MET A 46 -15.56 -14.65 4.53
C MET A 46 -14.10 -14.25 4.21
N HIS A 47 -13.11 -15.01 4.67
CA HIS A 47 -11.70 -14.77 4.35
C HIS A 47 -11.42 -14.89 2.84
N ILE A 48 -11.96 -15.93 2.20
CA ILE A 48 -11.82 -16.11 0.75
C ILE A 48 -12.47 -14.94 0.00
N GLY A 49 -13.67 -14.54 0.40
CA GLY A 49 -14.38 -13.39 -0.20
C GLY A 49 -13.62 -12.09 -0.05
N LEU A 50 -13.08 -11.81 1.14
CA LEU A 50 -12.24 -10.64 1.40
C LEU A 50 -10.96 -10.65 0.56
N ALA A 51 -10.23 -11.76 0.57
CA ALA A 51 -9.02 -11.90 -0.23
C ALA A 51 -9.31 -11.74 -1.73
N ALA A 52 -10.37 -12.37 -2.23
CA ALA A 52 -10.79 -12.24 -3.63
C ALA A 52 -11.17 -10.78 -3.97
N PHE A 53 -11.91 -10.10 -3.10
CA PHE A 53 -12.28 -8.70 -3.29
C PHE A 53 -11.04 -7.80 -3.38
N VAL A 54 -10.12 -7.90 -2.42
CA VAL A 54 -8.87 -7.10 -2.41
C VAL A 54 -8.03 -7.40 -3.65
N MET A 55 -7.91 -8.68 -4.03
CA MET A 55 -7.17 -9.08 -5.22
C MET A 55 -7.80 -8.51 -6.50
N ILE A 56 -9.12 -8.63 -6.67
CA ILE A 56 -9.82 -8.12 -7.86
C ILE A 56 -9.66 -6.60 -7.96
N VAL A 57 -9.95 -5.87 -6.88
CA VAL A 57 -9.85 -4.40 -6.86
C VAL A 57 -8.41 -3.95 -7.12
N GLY A 58 -7.43 -4.59 -6.47
CA GLY A 58 -6.02 -4.29 -6.66
C GLY A 58 -5.53 -4.56 -8.08
N LEU A 59 -5.93 -5.69 -8.67
CA LEU A 59 -5.57 -6.02 -10.07
C LEU A 59 -6.26 -5.06 -11.05
N VAL A 60 -7.55 -4.76 -10.86
CA VAL A 60 -8.25 -3.76 -11.69
C VAL A 60 -7.51 -2.43 -11.64
N TRP A 61 -7.09 -2.00 -10.45
CA TRP A 61 -6.30 -0.77 -10.30
C TRP A 61 -4.98 -0.83 -11.07
N ILE A 62 -4.19 -1.90 -10.91
CA ILE A 62 -2.89 -2.08 -11.59
C ILE A 62 -3.05 -2.02 -13.10
N PHE A 63 -4.09 -2.66 -13.66
CA PHE A 63 -4.32 -2.70 -15.10
C PHE A 63 -5.00 -1.45 -15.67
N SER A 64 -5.71 -0.68 -14.83
CA SER A 64 -6.43 0.52 -15.27
C SER A 64 -5.60 1.80 -15.14
N VAL A 65 -4.59 1.82 -14.26
CA VAL A 65 -3.80 3.01 -13.97
C VAL A 65 -2.35 2.78 -14.39
N THR A 66 -1.88 3.56 -15.35
CA THR A 66 -0.45 3.62 -15.68
C THR A 66 0.25 4.47 -14.62
N SER A 67 0.68 3.85 -13.53
CA SER A 67 1.43 4.55 -12.49
C SER A 67 2.92 4.58 -12.84
N VAL A 68 3.48 5.76 -12.91
CA VAL A 68 4.94 5.95 -12.99
C VAL A 68 5.45 6.20 -11.58
N PRO A 69 6.47 5.45 -11.12
CA PRO A 69 7.09 5.73 -9.83
C PRO A 69 7.56 7.19 -9.75
N ALA A 70 7.25 7.89 -8.66
CA ALA A 70 7.66 9.26 -8.44
C ALA A 70 8.24 9.42 -7.02
N ALA A 71 9.02 10.46 -6.80
CA ALA A 71 9.64 10.78 -5.51
C ALA A 71 10.41 9.56 -4.92
N ASP A 72 10.15 9.20 -3.69
CA ASP A 72 10.83 8.12 -2.98
C ASP A 72 10.68 6.76 -3.68
N SER A 73 9.54 6.47 -4.27
CA SER A 73 9.32 5.22 -4.99
C SER A 73 10.18 5.12 -6.24
N TYR A 74 10.45 6.24 -6.92
CA TYR A 74 11.38 6.27 -8.06
C TYR A 74 12.78 5.86 -7.62
N ASN A 75 13.30 6.43 -6.52
CA ASN A 75 14.64 6.09 -6.02
C ASN A 75 14.75 4.60 -5.66
N ILE A 76 13.74 4.04 -5.01
CA ILE A 76 13.71 2.64 -4.62
C ILE A 76 13.75 1.72 -5.84
N TYR A 77 12.86 1.94 -6.80
CA TYR A 77 12.76 1.09 -7.98
C TYR A 77 13.97 1.24 -8.91
N GLU A 78 14.48 2.46 -9.10
CA GLU A 78 15.69 2.70 -9.89
C GLU A 78 16.91 2.00 -9.27
N THR A 79 17.11 2.17 -7.96
CA THR A 79 18.20 1.50 -7.24
C THR A 79 18.10 -0.01 -7.33
N ALA A 80 16.90 -0.57 -7.13
CA ALA A 80 16.65 -2.01 -7.21
C ALA A 80 16.90 -2.54 -8.65
N SER A 81 16.48 -1.77 -9.67
CA SER A 81 16.71 -2.11 -11.08
C SER A 81 18.20 -2.11 -11.42
N GLN A 82 18.95 -1.11 -10.95
CA GLN A 82 20.41 -1.05 -11.15
C GLN A 82 21.12 -2.19 -10.42
N ALA A 83 20.75 -2.46 -9.16
CA ALA A 83 21.29 -3.57 -8.38
C ALA A 83 21.03 -4.94 -9.05
N ALA A 84 19.84 -5.14 -9.62
CA ALA A 84 19.50 -6.34 -10.37
C ALA A 84 20.39 -6.56 -11.59
N LYS A 85 20.88 -5.48 -12.19
CA LYS A 85 21.87 -5.48 -13.30
C LYS A 85 23.33 -5.60 -12.80
N GLY A 86 23.56 -5.71 -11.49
CA GLY A 86 24.89 -5.77 -10.87
C GLY A 86 25.55 -4.42 -10.62
N ASN A 87 24.83 -3.32 -10.82
CA ASN A 87 25.33 -1.98 -10.56
C ASN A 87 24.85 -1.48 -9.19
N TYR A 88 25.74 -1.43 -8.22
CA TYR A 88 25.46 -0.99 -6.85
C TYR A 88 25.86 0.47 -6.57
N SER A 89 26.28 1.22 -7.59
CA SER A 89 26.70 2.62 -7.43
C SER A 89 25.59 3.53 -6.90
N SER A 90 24.31 3.22 -7.19
CA SER A 90 23.15 3.97 -6.75
C SER A 90 23.00 4.02 -5.22
N PHE A 91 23.55 3.04 -4.48
CA PHE A 91 23.57 3.06 -3.03
C PHE A 91 24.46 4.15 -2.44
N HIS A 92 25.46 4.58 -3.19
CA HIS A 92 26.45 5.57 -2.75
C HIS A 92 26.27 6.94 -3.44
N ASN A 93 25.76 6.96 -4.68
CA ASN A 93 25.76 8.13 -5.55
C ASN A 93 24.37 8.58 -5.99
N ASN A 94 23.34 8.37 -5.18
CA ASN A 94 21.98 8.80 -5.54
C ASN A 94 21.82 10.33 -5.40
N SER A 95 22.68 11.07 -6.13
CA SER A 95 22.77 12.53 -6.15
C SER A 95 21.65 13.20 -6.97
N GLY A 96 20.76 12.42 -7.61
CA GLY A 96 19.72 12.96 -8.48
C GLY A 96 18.65 13.79 -7.77
N PHE A 97 18.48 13.62 -6.46
CA PHE A 97 17.41 14.29 -5.71
C PHE A 97 17.86 15.53 -4.91
N TYR A 98 19.15 15.65 -4.59
CA TYR A 98 19.66 16.73 -3.77
C TYR A 98 20.80 17.47 -4.47
N ASN A 99 20.44 18.25 -5.49
CA ASN A 99 21.34 19.24 -6.11
C ASN A 99 21.54 20.48 -5.21
N SER A 100 21.55 20.32 -3.90
CA SER A 100 21.99 21.39 -3.01
C SER A 100 23.38 21.09 -2.51
N ASP A 101 24.27 22.08 -2.56
CA ASP A 101 25.65 22.00 -2.07
C ASP A 101 25.76 21.50 -0.62
N PHE A 102 24.67 21.55 0.12
CA PHE A 102 24.57 21.10 1.52
C PHE A 102 24.53 19.57 1.68
N TYR A 103 24.06 18.83 0.66
CA TYR A 103 23.93 17.37 0.70
C TYR A 103 24.91 16.66 -0.25
N SER A 104 25.89 17.37 -0.79
CA SER A 104 26.92 16.80 -1.64
C SER A 104 27.73 15.77 -0.86
N GLY A 105 27.66 14.51 -1.30
CA GLY A 105 28.38 13.39 -0.69
C GLY A 105 27.55 12.42 0.15
N TYR A 106 26.26 12.68 0.37
CA TYR A 106 25.36 11.76 1.06
C TYR A 106 24.44 11.07 0.07
N SER A 107 24.28 9.75 0.21
CA SER A 107 23.29 9.01 -0.57
C SER A 107 21.91 9.14 0.08
N TYR A 108 20.85 8.97 -0.73
CA TYR A 108 19.47 8.91 -0.27
C TYR A 108 19.30 7.94 0.91
N TYR A 109 19.96 6.78 0.89
CA TYR A 109 19.85 5.73 1.91
C TYR A 109 20.60 6.04 3.21
N ASN A 110 21.45 7.05 3.25
CA ASN A 110 22.03 7.54 4.51
C ASN A 110 20.95 8.21 5.38
N PHE A 111 19.95 8.84 4.73
CA PHE A 111 18.81 9.47 5.43
C PHE A 111 17.65 8.50 5.65
N TYR A 112 17.46 7.54 4.75
CA TYR A 112 16.32 6.63 4.73
C TYR A 112 16.75 5.15 4.71
N PRO A 113 17.55 4.69 5.68
CA PRO A 113 18.10 3.33 5.67
C PRO A 113 17.00 2.25 5.79
N PHE A 114 15.84 2.59 6.36
CA PHE A 114 14.70 1.69 6.51
C PHE A 114 14.09 1.27 5.17
N GLN A 115 14.35 2.00 4.09
CA GLN A 115 13.86 1.65 2.75
C GLN A 115 14.70 0.56 2.07
N LEU A 116 15.90 0.27 2.56
CA LEU A 116 16.78 -0.77 2.00
C LEU A 116 16.12 -2.16 1.96
N GLY A 117 15.26 -2.47 2.93
CA GLY A 117 14.51 -3.72 2.93
C GLY A 117 13.59 -3.85 1.71
N PHE A 118 12.93 -2.76 1.33
CA PHE A 118 12.05 -2.76 0.16
C PHE A 118 12.85 -2.76 -1.16
N VAL A 119 14.01 -2.08 -1.20
CA VAL A 119 14.96 -2.15 -2.33
C VAL A 119 15.38 -3.60 -2.56
N PHE A 120 15.78 -4.31 -1.51
CA PHE A 120 16.21 -5.71 -1.60
C PHE A 120 15.09 -6.63 -2.14
N ILE A 121 13.87 -6.48 -1.64
CA ILE A 121 12.72 -7.24 -2.15
C ILE A 121 12.50 -6.92 -3.64
N SER A 122 12.53 -5.64 -4.00
CA SER A 122 12.35 -5.19 -5.38
C SER A 122 13.46 -5.70 -6.31
N GLU A 123 14.71 -5.75 -5.83
CA GLU A 123 15.84 -6.34 -6.57
C GLU A 123 15.60 -7.81 -6.90
N ILE A 124 15.10 -8.60 -5.91
CA ILE A 124 14.77 -10.02 -6.14
C ILE A 124 13.73 -10.14 -7.25
N PHE A 125 12.66 -9.33 -7.22
CA PHE A 125 11.64 -9.34 -8.25
C PHE A 125 12.21 -8.97 -9.63
N TYR A 126 13.06 -7.95 -9.71
CA TYR A 126 13.69 -7.57 -10.97
C TYR A 126 14.65 -8.63 -11.51
N ARG A 127 15.35 -9.37 -10.65
CA ARG A 127 16.20 -10.50 -11.07
C ARG A 127 15.37 -11.67 -11.64
N ILE A 128 14.16 -11.88 -11.14
CA ILE A 128 13.28 -12.99 -11.58
C ILE A 128 12.46 -12.60 -12.81
N PHE A 129 11.88 -11.40 -12.83
CA PHE A 129 10.88 -11.00 -13.83
C PHE A 129 11.41 -9.96 -14.85
N GLY A 130 12.62 -9.47 -14.68
CA GLY A 130 13.21 -8.41 -15.51
C GLY A 130 12.95 -7.01 -14.94
N THR A 131 13.74 -6.05 -15.43
CA THR A 131 13.77 -4.68 -14.91
C THR A 131 12.84 -3.71 -15.63
N ASP A 132 12.07 -4.18 -16.63
CA ASP A 132 11.30 -3.31 -17.52
C ASP A 132 9.91 -2.98 -16.95
N SER A 133 9.49 -3.65 -15.88
CA SER A 133 8.16 -3.47 -15.32
C SER A 133 8.14 -3.60 -13.80
N THR A 134 7.47 -2.67 -13.14
CA THR A 134 7.17 -2.72 -11.70
C THR A 134 5.95 -3.60 -11.38
N MET A 135 5.24 -4.10 -12.41
CA MET A 135 3.99 -4.83 -12.27
C MET A 135 4.07 -6.04 -11.32
N PRO A 136 5.10 -6.91 -11.39
CA PRO A 136 5.19 -8.06 -10.48
C PRO A 136 5.26 -7.64 -9.00
N ILE A 137 5.97 -6.52 -8.72
CA ILE A 137 6.08 -5.97 -7.36
C ILE A 137 4.72 -5.42 -6.90
N GLN A 138 3.99 -4.75 -7.79
CA GLN A 138 2.65 -4.24 -7.48
C GLN A 138 1.66 -5.38 -7.19
N VAL A 139 1.69 -6.46 -7.97
CA VAL A 139 0.88 -7.66 -7.72
C VAL A 139 1.24 -8.28 -6.37
N PHE A 140 2.52 -8.42 -6.06
CA PHE A 140 2.96 -8.89 -4.76
C PHE A 140 2.46 -8.02 -3.62
N ASN A 141 2.48 -6.69 -3.78
CA ASN A 141 1.95 -5.75 -2.79
C ASN A 141 0.45 -5.95 -2.56
N VAL A 142 -0.33 -6.20 -3.61
CA VAL A 142 -1.77 -6.54 -3.49
C VAL A 142 -1.96 -7.85 -2.71
N MET A 143 -1.14 -8.87 -2.95
CA MET A 143 -1.17 -10.13 -2.18
C MET A 143 -0.85 -9.88 -0.70
N CYS A 144 0.17 -9.09 -0.39
CA CYS A 144 0.52 -8.70 0.98
C CYS A 144 -0.62 -7.94 1.66
N THR A 145 -1.28 -7.04 0.92
CA THR A 145 -2.44 -6.29 1.40
C THR A 145 -3.60 -7.24 1.75
N ALA A 146 -3.93 -8.19 0.88
CA ALA A 146 -4.96 -9.20 1.16
C ALA A 146 -4.62 -10.04 2.41
N ALA A 147 -3.35 -10.45 2.55
CA ALA A 147 -2.89 -11.18 3.74
C ALA A 147 -2.99 -10.34 5.01
N ALA A 148 -2.66 -9.05 4.94
CA ALA A 148 -2.78 -8.12 6.07
C ALA A 148 -4.23 -7.96 6.53
N TYR A 149 -5.19 -7.82 5.60
CA TYR A 149 -6.62 -7.76 5.95
C TYR A 149 -7.09 -9.05 6.64
N ILE A 150 -6.71 -10.23 6.15
CA ILE A 150 -7.00 -11.51 6.82
C ILE A 150 -6.40 -11.54 8.22
N GLY A 151 -5.17 -11.04 8.38
CA GLY A 151 -4.50 -10.91 9.67
C GLY A 151 -5.28 -10.04 10.65
N ILE A 152 -5.77 -8.87 10.20
CA ILE A 152 -6.57 -7.94 11.01
C ILE A 152 -7.87 -8.61 11.47
N VAL A 153 -8.58 -9.32 10.58
CA VAL A 153 -9.81 -10.05 10.94
C VAL A 153 -9.52 -11.13 12.00
N ASN A 154 -8.41 -11.87 11.86
CA ASN A 154 -8.03 -12.87 12.84
C ASN A 154 -7.66 -12.25 14.21
N ILE A 155 -6.94 -11.14 14.23
CA ILE A 155 -6.65 -10.39 15.47
C ILE A 155 -7.95 -9.92 16.12
N THR A 156 -8.86 -9.33 15.34
CA THR A 156 -10.17 -8.88 15.83
C THR A 156 -10.95 -10.03 16.48
N ARG A 157 -10.92 -11.21 15.86
CA ARG A 157 -11.56 -12.41 16.41
C ARG A 157 -10.97 -12.83 17.75
N LEU A 158 -9.65 -12.78 17.88
CA LEU A 158 -8.97 -13.14 19.14
C LEU A 158 -9.32 -12.17 20.27
N LEU A 159 -9.40 -10.86 19.94
CA LEU A 159 -9.66 -9.81 20.92
C LEU A 159 -11.12 -9.76 21.37
N PHE A 160 -12.06 -9.83 20.43
CA PHE A 160 -13.47 -9.53 20.72
C PHE A 160 -14.36 -10.77 20.87
N LYS A 161 -13.98 -11.92 20.36
CA LYS A 161 -14.74 -13.20 20.41
C LYS A 161 -16.22 -13.09 19.97
N LYS A 162 -16.57 -12.05 19.19
CA LYS A 162 -17.92 -11.76 18.71
C LYS A 162 -17.94 -11.72 17.18
N ARG A 163 -18.78 -12.56 16.58
CA ARG A 163 -18.93 -12.66 15.11
C ARG A 163 -19.34 -11.35 14.45
N SER A 164 -20.20 -10.56 15.10
CA SER A 164 -20.60 -9.26 14.58
C SER A 164 -19.44 -8.28 14.42
N VAL A 165 -18.43 -8.35 15.31
CA VAL A 165 -17.24 -7.49 15.24
C VAL A 165 -16.32 -7.95 14.11
N GLU A 166 -16.12 -9.27 13.95
CA GLU A 166 -15.37 -9.83 12.81
C GLU A 166 -15.96 -9.34 11.48
N PHE A 167 -17.28 -9.40 11.34
CA PHE A 167 -17.97 -8.96 10.13
C PHE A 167 -17.83 -7.46 9.88
N ILE A 168 -17.96 -6.62 10.90
CA ILE A 168 -17.73 -5.17 10.78
C ILE A 168 -16.30 -4.89 10.33
N THR A 169 -15.30 -5.62 10.87
CA THR A 169 -13.90 -5.47 10.48
C THR A 169 -13.65 -5.82 9.01
N ILE A 170 -14.42 -6.78 8.45
CA ILE A 170 -14.33 -7.14 7.03
C ILE A 170 -14.94 -6.06 6.12
N LEU A 171 -15.93 -5.31 6.62
CA LEU A 171 -16.59 -4.26 5.85
C LEU A 171 -15.84 -2.93 5.86
N LEU A 172 -14.99 -2.69 6.85
CA LEU A 172 -14.15 -1.49 6.99
C LEU A 172 -12.83 -1.62 6.25
#